data_34bee35faa95c034a5371295ebea7faa
#
_entry.id   34bee35faa95c034a5371295ebea7faa
#
_cell.length_a   1.000
_cell.length_b   1.000
_cell.length_c   1.000
_cell.angle_alpha   90.00
_cell.angle_beta   90.00
_cell.angle_gamma   90.00
#
_symmetry.space_group_name_H-M   'P 1'
#
loop_
_entity.id
_entity.type
_entity.pdbx_description
1 polymer ?
#
loop_
_entity_poly.entity_id
_entity_poly.type
_entity_poly.pdbx_seq_one_letter_code
_entity_poly.pdbx_strand_id
1 'polypeptide(L)'
;MSFLPWSRKPDKGKAPKRDGGKPKDQKGGGKPQGSRSPRGKKGAPPPPQGLTLDQKLDIAGILLVLSGILITLAFLSPTNSAITGPILNLLGQLFGLGRYLAPVGVIALGGWIIARHFGDKLPRIAPERVLGFVLVYVVALVSLHFFFALTPDELYALAEQGQGGGYIGAG
;
A
#
# COMPACT_ATOMS: atom_id res chain seq x y z
N MET A 1 -14.79 33.82 -36.20
CA MET A 1 -15.45 35.05 -35.77
C MET A 1 -15.38 35.11 -34.26
N SER A 2 -14.89 36.24 -33.73
CA SER A 2 -14.79 36.70 -32.34
C SER A 2 -13.84 35.96 -31.40
N PHE A 3 -12.64 36.48 -31.38
CA PHE A 3 -11.62 36.40 -30.35
C PHE A 3 -12.05 37.19 -29.12
N LEU A 4 -11.83 36.62 -27.92
CA LEU A 4 -11.79 37.37 -26.68
C LEU A 4 -10.49 37.04 -25.92
N PRO A 5 -9.60 38.03 -25.78
CA PRO A 5 -8.41 37.88 -24.91
C PRO A 5 -8.76 38.31 -23.50
N TRP A 6 -8.54 37.46 -22.52
CA TRP A 6 -8.60 37.88 -21.12
C TRP A 6 -7.25 37.74 -20.44
N SER A 7 -6.58 38.88 -20.41
CA SER A 7 -5.41 39.16 -19.60
C SER A 7 -5.78 40.23 -18.57
N ARG A 8 -5.80 39.89 -17.29
CA ARG A 8 -5.64 40.86 -16.20
C ARG A 8 -4.81 40.25 -15.09
N LYS A 9 -3.58 40.72 -14.97
CA LYS A 9 -2.73 40.59 -13.77
C LYS A 9 -3.25 41.52 -12.67
N PRO A 10 -3.34 41.10 -11.42
CA PRO A 10 -3.54 42.02 -10.32
C PRO A 10 -2.21 42.66 -9.87
N ASP A 11 -2.32 43.92 -9.68
CA ASP A 11 -1.33 44.92 -9.29
C ASP A 11 -0.75 44.66 -7.88
N LYS A 12 0.56 44.85 -7.73
CA LYS A 12 1.26 44.74 -6.47
C LYS A 12 1.12 46.08 -5.72
N GLY A 13 0.23 46.16 -4.73
CA GLY A 13 0.12 47.25 -3.78
C GLY A 13 1.36 47.36 -2.91
N LYS A 14 2.06 48.50 -3.03
CA LYS A 14 3.16 48.95 -2.17
C LYS A 14 2.65 49.23 -0.76
N ALA A 15 3.26 48.62 0.25
CA ALA A 15 3.08 49.01 1.64
C ALA A 15 3.90 50.27 1.99
N PRO A 16 3.37 51.21 2.80
CA PRO A 16 4.08 52.40 3.19
C PRO A 16 5.07 52.16 4.32
N LYS A 17 6.26 52.78 4.16
CA LYS A 17 7.28 52.90 5.20
C LYS A 17 6.73 53.74 6.37
N ARG A 18 6.89 53.28 7.57
CA ARG A 18 6.78 54.10 8.78
C ARG A 18 8.16 54.34 9.37
N ASP A 19 8.51 55.61 9.36
CA ASP A 19 9.67 56.17 10.00
C ASP A 19 9.54 56.21 11.52
N GLY A 20 10.68 56.08 12.18
CA GLY A 20 11.20 56.93 13.24
C GLY A 20 10.53 56.88 14.61
N GLY A 21 11.30 56.43 15.58
CA GLY A 21 11.01 56.67 16.97
C GLY A 21 12.01 56.00 17.90
N LYS A 22 13.20 56.58 18.10
CA LYS A 22 14.02 56.32 19.31
C LYS A 22 13.41 57.07 20.50
N PRO A 23 13.39 56.47 21.66
CA PRO A 23 13.74 57.18 22.89
C PRO A 23 14.71 56.37 23.76
N LYS A 24 15.78 57.03 24.06
CA LYS A 24 16.38 57.44 25.36
C LYS A 24 16.52 56.36 26.46
N ASP A 25 17.79 56.29 26.81
CA ASP A 25 18.40 55.71 28.01
C ASP A 25 17.58 55.87 29.29
N GLN A 26 17.40 54.76 30.00
CA GLN A 26 17.23 54.78 31.46
C GLN A 26 18.16 53.74 32.08
N LYS A 27 19.18 54.33 32.72
CA LYS A 27 20.14 53.74 33.62
C LYS A 27 19.43 53.38 34.93
N GLY A 28 19.27 52.10 35.22
CA GLY A 28 18.73 51.64 36.49
C GLY A 28 19.46 50.36 36.90
N GLY A 29 20.32 50.48 37.90
CA GLY A 29 21.11 49.40 38.47
C GLY A 29 20.23 48.36 39.17
N GLY A 30 20.34 47.13 38.75
CA GLY A 30 19.73 45.98 39.39
C GLY A 30 20.75 44.84 39.42
N LYS A 31 21.07 44.36 40.62
CA LYS A 31 22.00 43.28 40.93
C LYS A 31 21.78 42.03 40.11
N PRO A 32 22.81 41.28 39.74
CA PRO A 32 22.66 40.01 39.05
C PRO A 32 22.08 38.97 40.01
N GLN A 33 20.81 38.74 39.87
CA GLN A 33 20.14 37.63 40.49
C GLN A 33 20.51 36.38 39.68
N GLY A 34 21.27 35.46 40.32
CA GLY A 34 21.73 34.21 39.72
C GLY A 34 20.56 33.43 39.14
N SER A 35 20.54 33.33 37.83
CA SER A 35 19.63 32.44 37.11
C SER A 35 19.97 31.01 37.47
N ARG A 36 19.21 30.44 38.42
CA ARG A 36 19.15 28.99 38.62
C ARG A 36 18.59 28.38 37.32
N SER A 37 19.49 27.87 36.52
CA SER A 37 19.10 27.00 35.39
C SER A 37 18.10 25.96 35.87
N PRO A 38 16.95 25.82 35.23
CA PRO A 38 16.06 24.71 35.56
C PRO A 38 16.81 23.43 35.26
N ARG A 39 17.16 22.71 36.32
CA ARG A 39 17.75 21.37 36.29
C ARG A 39 16.84 20.53 35.40
N GLY A 40 17.29 20.27 34.18
CA GLY A 40 16.55 19.47 33.20
C GLY A 40 16.09 18.19 33.86
N LYS A 41 14.79 18.03 34.00
CA LYS A 41 14.17 16.74 34.30
C LYS A 41 14.68 15.81 33.20
N LYS A 42 15.60 14.90 33.55
CA LYS A 42 15.90 13.75 32.70
C LYS A 42 14.56 13.11 32.40
N GLY A 43 14.08 13.30 31.16
CA GLY A 43 12.84 12.70 30.73
C GLY A 43 12.89 11.21 31.02
N ALA A 44 11.84 10.70 31.66
CA ALA A 44 11.64 9.27 31.78
C ALA A 44 11.83 8.66 30.40
N PRO A 45 12.47 7.48 30.27
CA PRO A 45 12.58 6.80 28.99
C PRO A 45 11.18 6.66 28.41
N PRO A 46 10.99 6.98 27.11
CA PRO A 46 9.68 6.84 26.50
C PRO A 46 9.18 5.41 26.71
N PRO A 47 7.89 5.22 26.99
CA PRO A 47 7.32 3.89 27.16
C PRO A 47 7.62 3.07 25.91
N PRO A 48 7.84 1.75 26.04
CA PRO A 48 8.12 0.90 24.90
C PRO A 48 6.99 1.06 23.90
N GLN A 49 7.30 1.74 22.79
CA GLN A 49 6.33 1.95 21.71
C GLN A 49 6.16 0.60 21.02
N GLY A 50 4.95 0.02 21.12
CA GLY A 50 4.60 -1.11 20.28
C GLY A 50 4.78 -0.75 18.80
N LEU A 51 4.97 -1.75 17.94
CA LEU A 51 5.10 -1.59 16.49
C LEU A 51 4.02 -0.63 15.97
N THR A 52 4.44 0.41 15.29
CA THR A 52 3.53 1.36 14.63
C THR A 52 2.74 0.64 13.54
N LEU A 53 1.59 1.19 13.16
CA LEU A 53 0.77 0.61 12.10
C LEU A 53 1.57 0.47 10.80
N ASP A 54 2.42 1.45 10.48
CA ASP A 54 3.26 1.44 9.29
C ASP A 54 4.28 0.31 9.32
N GLN A 55 4.95 0.08 10.46
CA GLN A 55 5.87 -1.04 10.62
C GLN A 55 5.17 -2.40 10.48
N LYS A 56 3.96 -2.54 11.01
CA LYS A 56 3.18 -3.77 10.86
C LYS A 56 2.84 -4.03 9.40
N LEU A 57 2.49 -2.99 8.66
CA LEU A 57 2.16 -3.10 7.25
C LEU A 57 3.40 -3.38 6.39
N ASP A 58 4.55 -2.82 6.72
CA ASP A 58 5.82 -3.13 6.04
C ASP A 58 6.22 -4.59 6.24
N ILE A 59 6.12 -5.08 7.48
CA ILE A 59 6.35 -6.50 7.78
C ILE A 59 5.37 -7.38 6.99
N ALA A 60 4.09 -7.02 6.96
CA ALA A 60 3.08 -7.76 6.20
C ALA A 60 3.39 -7.74 4.69
N GLY A 61 3.83 -6.59 4.15
CA GLY A 61 4.25 -6.46 2.75
C GLY A 61 5.43 -7.37 2.41
N ILE A 62 6.45 -7.39 3.26
CA ILE A 62 7.62 -8.28 3.09
C ILE A 62 7.20 -9.76 3.14
N LEU A 63 6.36 -10.14 4.11
CA LEU A 63 5.86 -11.51 4.22
C LEU A 63 5.04 -11.93 2.99
N LEU A 64 4.23 -11.03 2.44
CA LEU A 64 3.49 -11.27 1.21
C LEU A 64 4.42 -11.48 0.01
N VAL A 65 5.43 -10.64 -0.16
CA VAL A 65 6.41 -10.81 -1.26
C VAL A 65 7.14 -12.14 -1.13
N LEU A 66 7.64 -12.45 0.07
CA LEU A 66 8.34 -13.70 0.32
C LEU A 66 7.45 -14.93 0.07
N SER A 67 6.20 -14.91 0.55
CA SER A 67 5.25 -15.99 0.31
C SER A 67 4.93 -16.15 -1.17
N GLY A 68 4.72 -15.06 -1.91
CA GLY A 68 4.50 -15.12 -3.35
C GLY A 68 5.70 -15.69 -4.12
N ILE A 69 6.93 -15.32 -3.74
CA ILE A 69 8.16 -15.89 -4.32
C ILE A 69 8.24 -17.40 -4.01
N LEU A 70 7.99 -17.80 -2.77
CA LEU A 70 8.02 -19.22 -2.38
C LEU A 70 7.00 -20.04 -3.16
N ILE A 71 5.77 -19.52 -3.33
CA ILE A 71 4.73 -20.18 -4.14
C ILE A 71 5.19 -20.30 -5.60
N THR A 72 5.77 -19.25 -6.15
CA THR A 72 6.31 -19.26 -7.52
C THR A 72 7.39 -20.33 -7.69
N LEU A 73 8.32 -20.40 -6.75
CA LEU A 73 9.38 -21.43 -6.74
C LEU A 73 8.79 -22.85 -6.60
N ALA A 74 7.73 -22.99 -5.79
CA ALA A 74 7.03 -24.27 -5.64
C ALA A 74 6.41 -24.75 -6.96
N PHE A 75 5.88 -23.83 -7.79
CA PHE A 75 5.40 -24.18 -9.13
C PHE A 75 6.52 -24.56 -10.10
N LEU A 76 7.72 -24.00 -9.93
CA LEU A 76 8.88 -24.34 -10.77
C LEU A 76 9.59 -25.62 -10.31
N SER A 77 9.32 -26.10 -9.10
CA SER A 77 9.96 -27.30 -8.56
C SER A 77 9.32 -28.56 -9.17
N PRO A 78 10.11 -29.45 -9.75
CA PRO A 78 9.59 -30.70 -10.34
C PRO A 78 9.13 -31.72 -9.28
N THR A 79 9.54 -31.54 -8.03
CA THR A 79 9.22 -32.42 -6.91
C THR A 79 8.18 -31.79 -6.00
N ASN A 80 6.96 -32.34 -5.98
CA ASN A 80 5.96 -31.95 -5.01
C ASN A 80 6.37 -32.45 -3.62
N SER A 81 6.88 -31.58 -2.75
CA SER A 81 7.17 -31.96 -1.37
C SER A 81 5.88 -32.14 -0.58
N ALA A 82 5.97 -32.87 0.53
CA ALA A 82 4.83 -33.13 1.43
C ALA A 82 4.16 -31.82 1.93
N ILE A 83 4.86 -30.69 1.91
CA ILE A 83 4.34 -29.39 2.37
C ILE A 83 3.78 -28.59 1.19
N THR A 84 4.50 -28.53 0.05
CA THR A 84 4.10 -27.71 -1.09
C THR A 84 2.97 -28.32 -1.90
N GLY A 85 2.89 -29.66 -1.98
CA GLY A 85 1.84 -30.36 -2.71
C GLY A 85 0.41 -29.96 -2.26
N PRO A 86 0.07 -30.06 -0.98
CA PRO A 86 -1.24 -29.66 -0.47
C PRO A 86 -1.57 -28.18 -0.73
N ILE A 87 -0.58 -27.29 -0.61
CA ILE A 87 -0.77 -25.85 -0.87
C ILE A 87 -1.09 -25.61 -2.34
N LEU A 88 -0.34 -26.22 -3.24
CA LEU A 88 -0.55 -26.10 -4.68
C LEU A 88 -1.90 -26.68 -5.11
N ASN A 89 -2.30 -27.81 -4.51
CA ASN A 89 -3.62 -28.40 -4.76
C ASN A 89 -4.74 -27.49 -4.28
N LEU A 90 -4.62 -26.91 -3.07
CA LEU A 90 -5.58 -25.94 -2.54
C LEU A 90 -5.69 -24.71 -3.45
N LEU A 91 -4.56 -24.15 -3.89
CA LEU A 91 -4.56 -23.03 -4.84
C LEU A 91 -5.21 -23.45 -6.18
N GLY A 92 -4.95 -24.66 -6.65
CA GLY A 92 -5.56 -25.21 -7.85
C GLY A 92 -7.08 -25.32 -7.72
N GLN A 93 -7.57 -25.87 -6.62
CA GLN A 93 -9.00 -26.00 -6.36
C GLN A 93 -9.68 -24.62 -6.24
N LEU A 94 -9.05 -23.67 -5.54
CA LEU A 94 -9.63 -22.33 -5.36
C LEU A 94 -9.64 -21.51 -6.65
N PHE A 95 -8.51 -21.43 -7.33
CA PHE A 95 -8.30 -20.52 -8.47
C PHE A 95 -8.26 -21.23 -9.83
N GLY A 96 -8.25 -22.56 -9.87
CA GLY A 96 -8.13 -23.31 -11.10
C GLY A 96 -6.85 -22.95 -11.87
N LEU A 97 -7.00 -22.62 -13.15
CA LEU A 97 -5.91 -22.12 -13.99
C LEU A 97 -5.37 -20.76 -13.53
N GLY A 98 -6.17 -19.97 -12.79
CA GLY A 98 -5.74 -18.72 -12.19
C GLY A 98 -4.65 -18.85 -11.11
N ARG A 99 -4.41 -20.09 -10.61
CA ARG A 99 -3.35 -20.35 -9.61
C ARG A 99 -1.97 -19.85 -10.03
N TYR A 100 -1.69 -19.79 -11.32
CA TYR A 100 -0.42 -19.28 -11.84
C TYR A 100 -0.31 -17.76 -11.74
N LEU A 101 -1.44 -17.04 -11.77
CA LEU A 101 -1.50 -15.60 -11.63
C LEU A 101 -1.54 -15.17 -10.17
N ALA A 102 -2.04 -16.00 -9.28
CA ALA A 102 -2.19 -15.70 -7.85
C ALA A 102 -0.86 -15.25 -7.18
N PRO A 103 0.27 -15.98 -7.32
CA PRO A 103 1.53 -15.55 -6.71
C PRO A 103 2.03 -14.22 -7.26
N VAL A 104 1.82 -13.94 -8.55
CA VAL A 104 2.17 -12.63 -9.15
C VAL A 104 1.36 -11.51 -8.51
N GLY A 105 0.06 -11.73 -8.29
CA GLY A 105 -0.81 -10.80 -7.58
C GLY A 105 -0.37 -10.56 -6.14
N VAL A 106 0.01 -11.60 -5.42
CA VAL A 106 0.50 -11.53 -4.04
C VAL A 106 1.82 -10.75 -3.96
N ILE A 107 2.77 -11.00 -4.88
CA ILE A 107 4.03 -10.26 -4.97
C ILE A 107 3.76 -8.79 -5.29
N ALA A 108 2.88 -8.49 -6.25
CA ALA A 108 2.53 -7.13 -6.63
C ALA A 108 1.87 -6.37 -5.48
N LEU A 109 0.96 -7.01 -4.74
CA LEU A 109 0.30 -6.43 -3.57
C LEU A 109 1.30 -6.15 -2.45
N GLY A 110 2.16 -7.12 -2.11
CA GLY A 110 3.20 -6.95 -1.10
C GLY A 110 4.20 -5.86 -1.48
N GLY A 111 4.65 -5.85 -2.73
CA GLY A 111 5.53 -4.81 -3.28
C GLY A 111 4.88 -3.43 -3.23
N TRP A 112 3.59 -3.33 -3.54
CA TRP A 112 2.85 -2.07 -3.42
C TRP A 112 2.75 -1.58 -1.98
N ILE A 113 2.50 -2.47 -1.00
CA ILE A 113 2.46 -2.13 0.42
C ILE A 113 3.81 -1.56 0.87
N ILE A 114 4.92 -2.15 0.43
CA ILE A 114 6.28 -1.66 0.74
C ILE A 114 6.54 -0.32 0.01
N ALA A 115 6.19 -0.25 -1.28
CA ALA A 115 6.45 0.90 -2.13
C ALA A 115 5.76 2.17 -1.65
N ARG A 116 4.58 2.07 -0.99
CA ARG A 116 3.88 3.22 -0.41
C ARG A 116 4.73 4.00 0.60
N HIS A 117 5.74 3.35 1.21
CA HIS A 117 6.65 3.98 2.18
C HIS A 117 7.67 4.92 1.51
N PHE A 118 7.96 4.72 0.22
CA PHE A 118 8.92 5.55 -0.51
C PHE A 118 8.39 6.93 -0.93
N GLY A 119 7.21 7.34 -0.40
CA GLY A 119 6.73 8.70 -0.41
C GLY A 119 6.30 9.24 -1.78
N ASP A 120 6.40 10.56 -1.95
CA ASP A 120 5.74 11.39 -2.96
C ASP A 120 6.15 11.13 -4.43
N LYS A 121 7.10 10.26 -4.70
CA LYS A 121 7.61 9.96 -6.04
C LYS A 121 6.85 8.83 -6.76
N LEU A 122 6.09 8.03 -6.02
CA LEU A 122 5.33 6.94 -6.61
C LEU A 122 3.86 7.36 -6.83
N PRO A 123 3.26 6.98 -7.96
CA PRO A 123 1.86 7.27 -8.21
C PRO A 123 1.03 6.62 -7.09
N ARG A 124 0.24 7.44 -6.41
CA ARG A 124 -0.72 6.94 -5.41
C ARG A 124 -1.74 6.10 -6.14
N ILE A 125 -1.59 4.78 -6.05
CA ILE A 125 -2.60 3.87 -6.56
C ILE A 125 -3.79 3.96 -5.59
N ALA A 126 -4.87 4.52 -6.05
CA ALA A 126 -6.11 4.60 -5.29
C ALA A 126 -6.61 3.18 -4.98
N PRO A 127 -7.09 2.90 -3.76
CA PRO A 127 -7.55 1.57 -3.37
C PRO A 127 -8.67 1.04 -4.30
N GLU A 128 -9.43 1.93 -4.92
CA GLU A 128 -10.46 1.62 -5.90
C GLU A 128 -9.87 0.92 -7.15
N ARG A 129 -8.66 1.29 -7.56
CA ARG A 129 -7.98 0.63 -8.70
C ARG A 129 -7.54 -0.79 -8.34
N VAL A 130 -7.05 -1.00 -7.12
CA VAL A 130 -6.69 -2.34 -6.63
C VAL A 130 -7.95 -3.21 -6.59
N LEU A 131 -9.04 -2.70 -6.05
CA LEU A 131 -10.33 -3.38 -6.03
C LEU A 131 -10.81 -3.69 -7.46
N GLY A 132 -10.66 -2.76 -8.40
CA GLY A 132 -10.97 -2.97 -9.81
C GLY A 132 -10.16 -4.13 -10.43
N PHE A 133 -8.87 -4.21 -10.17
CA PHE A 133 -8.04 -5.33 -10.65
C PHE A 133 -8.46 -6.67 -10.05
N VAL A 134 -8.77 -6.71 -8.75
CA VAL A 134 -9.30 -7.92 -8.09
C VAL A 134 -10.62 -8.34 -8.72
N LEU A 135 -11.52 -7.39 -8.96
CA LEU A 135 -12.81 -7.67 -9.59
C LEU A 135 -12.64 -8.21 -11.01
N VAL A 136 -11.78 -7.60 -11.82
CA VAL A 136 -11.47 -8.07 -13.18
C VAL A 136 -10.89 -9.48 -13.13
N TYR A 137 -10.01 -9.77 -12.17
CA TYR A 137 -9.45 -11.10 -11.99
C TYR A 137 -10.53 -12.13 -11.66
N VAL A 138 -11.44 -11.83 -10.72
CA VAL A 138 -12.56 -12.72 -10.39
C VAL A 138 -13.48 -12.94 -11.60
N VAL A 139 -13.84 -11.88 -12.32
CA VAL A 139 -14.65 -12.00 -13.54
C VAL A 139 -13.95 -12.85 -14.60
N ALA A 140 -12.64 -12.71 -14.74
CA ALA A 140 -11.87 -13.56 -15.66
C ALA A 140 -11.88 -15.03 -15.24
N LEU A 141 -11.78 -15.33 -13.93
CA LEU A 141 -11.88 -16.71 -13.40
C LEU A 141 -13.26 -17.32 -13.68
N VAL A 142 -14.32 -16.56 -13.42
CA VAL A 142 -15.71 -16.99 -13.70
C VAL A 142 -15.88 -17.24 -15.19
N SER A 143 -15.46 -16.31 -16.04
CA SER A 143 -15.56 -16.44 -17.51
C SER A 143 -14.79 -17.66 -18.01
N LEU A 144 -13.58 -17.87 -17.47
CA LEU A 144 -12.75 -19.03 -17.82
C LEU A 144 -13.42 -20.32 -17.39
N HIS A 145 -14.05 -20.34 -16.22
CA HIS A 145 -14.75 -21.51 -15.72
C HIS A 145 -15.91 -21.91 -16.62
N PHE A 146 -16.76 -20.94 -16.97
CA PHE A 146 -17.88 -21.15 -17.91
C PHE A 146 -17.44 -21.57 -19.31
N PHE A 147 -16.25 -21.17 -19.74
CA PHE A 147 -15.72 -21.60 -21.03
C PHE A 147 -15.33 -23.09 -21.05
N PHE A 148 -14.91 -23.62 -19.90
CA PHE A 148 -14.51 -25.04 -19.78
C PHE A 148 -15.64 -25.95 -19.32
N ALA A 149 -16.63 -25.45 -18.57
CA ALA A 149 -17.76 -26.24 -18.11
C ALA A 149 -18.91 -26.19 -19.13
N LEU A 150 -19.20 -27.34 -19.72
CA LEU A 150 -20.29 -27.49 -20.71
C LEU A 150 -21.63 -27.80 -20.04
N THR A 151 -21.60 -28.41 -18.86
CA THR A 151 -22.79 -28.82 -18.12
C THR A 151 -22.73 -28.37 -16.67
N PRO A 152 -23.89 -28.12 -16.00
CA PRO A 152 -23.91 -27.71 -14.60
C PRO A 152 -23.25 -28.70 -13.64
N ASP A 153 -23.33 -29.98 -13.95
CA ASP A 153 -22.75 -31.06 -13.13
C ASP A 153 -21.21 -31.08 -13.20
N GLU A 154 -20.66 -30.59 -14.31
CA GLU A 154 -19.20 -30.48 -14.49
C GLU A 154 -18.57 -29.30 -13.74
N LEU A 155 -19.35 -28.26 -13.35
CA LEU A 155 -18.85 -27.06 -12.70
C LEU A 155 -18.00 -27.40 -11.46
N TYR A 156 -18.56 -28.18 -10.55
CA TYR A 156 -17.85 -28.54 -9.32
C TYR A 156 -16.77 -29.62 -9.55
N ALA A 157 -17.01 -30.55 -10.44
CA ALA A 157 -16.02 -31.59 -10.78
C ALA A 157 -14.74 -31.00 -11.39
N LEU A 158 -14.85 -29.99 -12.23
CA LEU A 158 -13.71 -29.23 -12.78
C LEU A 158 -12.98 -28.42 -11.70
N ALA A 159 -13.72 -27.85 -10.76
CA ALA A 159 -13.12 -27.11 -9.63
C ALA A 159 -12.29 -28.04 -8.73
N GLU A 160 -12.80 -29.25 -8.40
CA GLU A 160 -12.07 -30.23 -7.62
C GLU A 160 -10.77 -30.69 -8.30
N GLN A 161 -10.77 -30.76 -9.63
CA GLN A 161 -9.58 -31.09 -10.43
C GLN A 161 -8.61 -29.90 -10.58
N GLY A 162 -8.97 -28.74 -10.06
CA GLY A 162 -8.16 -27.49 -10.19
C GLY A 162 -8.12 -26.97 -11.62
N GLN A 163 -9.17 -27.21 -12.41
CA GLN A 163 -9.34 -26.76 -13.78
C GLN A 163 -10.29 -25.55 -13.84
N GLY A 164 -10.38 -24.90 -15.01
CA GLY A 164 -11.20 -23.71 -15.19
C GLY A 164 -10.82 -22.59 -14.21
N GLY A 165 -11.83 -21.96 -13.60
CA GLY A 165 -11.65 -20.90 -12.60
C GLY A 165 -11.61 -21.37 -11.15
N GLY A 166 -11.59 -22.70 -10.91
CA GLY A 166 -11.68 -23.28 -9.59
C GLY A 166 -13.02 -23.02 -8.90
N TYR A 167 -13.08 -23.19 -7.58
CA TYR A 167 -14.29 -22.91 -6.79
C TYR A 167 -14.72 -21.44 -6.85
N ILE A 168 -13.78 -20.49 -6.98
CA ILE A 168 -14.11 -19.08 -7.14
C ILE A 168 -14.79 -18.80 -8.49
N GLY A 169 -14.44 -19.58 -9.52
CA GLY A 169 -15.09 -19.46 -10.82
C GLY A 169 -16.43 -20.23 -10.91
N ALA A 170 -16.64 -21.23 -10.06
CA ALA A 170 -17.84 -22.06 -10.05
C ALA A 170 -19.01 -21.45 -9.24
N GLY A 171 -18.71 -20.56 -8.26
CA GLY A 171 -19.69 -19.90 -7.38
C GLY A 171 -20.02 -18.51 -7.79
#